data_f46be04b0ec4eff93b2826d274c01d83
#
_entry.id   f46be04b0ec4eff93b2826d274c01d83
#
_cell.length_a   1.000
_cell.length_b   1.000
_cell.length_c   1.000
_cell.angle_alpha   90.00
_cell.angle_beta   90.00
_cell.angle_gamma   90.00
#
_symmetry.space_group_name_H-M   'P 1'
#
loop_
_entity.id
_entity.type
_entity.pdbx_description
1 polymer ?
#
loop_
_entity_poly.entity_id
_entity_poly.type
_entity_poly.pdbx_seq_one_letter_code
_entity_poly.pdbx_strand_id
1 'polypeptide(L)'
;TSAFGKWHNTPDWETSPAGPFQQWPTGLGFQHFYGFQGGETSQWEPQLFNDTTPVEPNKKPKDGYQLNEDLVDNAIKWIDQQKSIDPDKPYFTYFAPGAVHAPLHAPKEWIDKFKGK
;
A
#
# COMPACT_ATOMS: atom_id res chain seq x y z
N THR A 1 2.66 4.14 -14.69
CA THR A 1 3.37 4.26 -13.40
C THR A 1 2.44 4.01 -12.23
N SER A 2 2.93 3.35 -11.19
CA SER A 2 2.15 3.04 -10.00
C SER A 2 3.01 3.09 -8.73
N ALA A 3 2.36 3.39 -7.60
CA ALA A 3 2.98 3.34 -6.28
C ALA A 3 2.11 2.52 -5.34
N PHE A 4 2.73 1.66 -4.54
CA PHE A 4 2.05 0.80 -3.57
C PHE A 4 2.74 0.88 -2.22
N GLY A 5 1.95 1.04 -1.16
CA GLY A 5 2.42 0.99 0.20
C GLY A 5 2.66 2.34 0.84
N LYS A 6 3.77 2.47 1.55
CA LYS A 6 4.15 3.68 2.28
C LYS A 6 4.49 4.81 1.33
N TRP A 7 3.87 5.98 1.55
CA TRP A 7 4.20 7.20 0.82
C TRP A 7 5.07 8.16 1.65
N HIS A 8 4.56 8.71 2.74
CA HIS A 8 5.23 9.60 3.69
C HIS A 8 5.94 10.82 3.06
N ASN A 9 5.41 11.31 1.94
CA ASN A 9 5.95 12.48 1.24
C ASN A 9 4.93 13.62 1.11
N THR A 10 3.73 13.43 1.62
CA THR A 10 2.70 14.46 1.71
C THR A 10 2.84 15.18 3.05
N PRO A 11 2.83 16.53 3.11
CA PRO A 11 2.80 17.25 4.38
C PRO A 11 1.62 16.79 5.26
N ASP A 12 1.84 16.67 6.57
CA ASP A 12 0.83 16.12 7.49
C ASP A 12 -0.52 16.85 7.41
N TRP A 13 -0.49 18.16 7.19
CA TRP A 13 -1.70 18.98 7.07
C TRP A 13 -2.41 18.85 5.71
N GLU A 14 -1.86 18.08 4.76
CA GLU A 14 -2.44 17.80 3.45
C GLU A 14 -2.80 16.32 3.26
N THR A 15 -2.71 15.50 4.31
CA THR A 15 -3.00 14.06 4.24
C THR A 15 -4.49 13.71 4.35
N SER A 16 -5.34 14.70 4.58
CA SER A 16 -6.78 14.50 4.63
C SER A 16 -7.35 14.12 3.26
N PRO A 17 -8.34 13.21 3.21
CA PRO A 17 -9.04 12.88 1.96
C PRO A 17 -9.86 14.05 1.36
N ALA A 18 -9.90 15.18 2.04
CA ALA A 18 -10.46 16.43 1.48
C ALA A 18 -9.44 17.21 0.63
N GLY A 19 -8.18 16.79 0.61
CA GLY A 19 -7.10 17.49 -0.10
C GLY A 19 -6.48 18.63 0.69
N PRO A 20 -5.60 19.42 0.05
CA PRO A 20 -5.26 19.38 -1.39
C PRO A 20 -4.47 18.12 -1.80
N PHE A 21 -4.52 17.75 -3.09
CA PHE A 21 -3.95 16.48 -3.58
C PHE A 21 -2.67 16.64 -4.41
N GLN A 22 -2.14 17.86 -4.57
CA GLN A 22 -0.99 18.11 -5.44
C GLN A 22 0.28 17.38 -4.98
N GLN A 23 0.41 17.12 -3.67
CA GLN A 23 1.55 16.41 -3.10
C GLN A 23 1.26 14.95 -2.74
N TRP A 24 0.12 14.46 -3.16
CA TRP A 24 -0.20 13.03 -3.11
C TRP A 24 0.47 12.30 -4.28
N PRO A 25 0.63 10.97 -4.23
CA PRO A 25 1.30 10.21 -5.29
C PRO A 25 0.80 10.54 -6.69
N THR A 26 -0.52 10.59 -6.88
CA THR A 26 -1.12 10.90 -8.18
C THR A 26 -0.92 12.36 -8.60
N GLY A 27 -0.84 13.26 -7.65
CA GLY A 27 -0.51 14.68 -7.90
C GLY A 27 0.94 14.89 -8.33
N LEU A 28 1.84 13.99 -7.95
CA LEU A 28 3.26 14.05 -8.28
C LEU A 28 3.66 13.17 -9.47
N GLY A 29 2.68 12.61 -10.20
CA GLY A 29 2.92 11.96 -11.48
C GLY A 29 2.72 10.46 -11.54
N PHE A 30 2.38 9.78 -10.45
CA PHE A 30 1.96 8.39 -10.50
C PHE A 30 0.54 8.27 -11.06
N GLN A 31 0.33 7.37 -12.00
CA GLN A 31 -1.00 7.13 -12.57
C GLN A 31 -1.93 6.40 -11.60
N HIS A 32 -1.35 5.61 -10.70
CA HIS A 32 -2.10 4.83 -9.71
C HIS A 32 -1.36 4.79 -8.38
N PHE A 33 -2.12 4.82 -7.29
CA PHE A 33 -1.62 4.64 -5.93
C PHE A 33 -2.56 3.73 -5.13
N TYR A 34 -1.99 2.80 -4.39
CA TYR A 34 -2.69 2.02 -3.37
C TYR A 34 -1.80 1.88 -2.14
N GLY A 35 -2.17 2.51 -1.04
CA GLY A 35 -1.32 2.50 0.15
C GLY A 35 -1.76 3.47 1.22
N PHE A 36 -0.80 3.95 2.01
CA PHE A 36 -1.05 4.83 3.15
C PHE A 36 -0.12 6.05 3.15
N GLN A 37 -0.61 7.15 3.75
CA GLN A 37 0.05 8.45 3.68
C GLN A 37 1.16 8.64 4.73
N GLY A 38 0.98 8.08 5.91
CA GLY A 38 1.90 8.28 7.02
C GLY A 38 3.21 7.49 6.93
N GLY A 39 4.06 7.67 7.92
CA GLY A 39 5.32 6.93 8.06
C GLY A 39 5.12 5.48 8.46
N GLU A 40 3.99 5.18 9.10
CA GLU A 40 3.60 3.86 9.58
C GLU A 40 2.08 3.69 9.57
N THR A 41 1.62 2.46 9.60
CA THR A 41 0.21 2.10 9.77
C THR A 41 0.10 0.70 10.36
N SER A 42 -1.05 0.34 10.90
CA SER A 42 -1.31 -1.04 11.34
C SER A 42 -1.17 -2.00 10.16
N GLN A 43 -0.51 -3.14 10.39
CA GLN A 43 -0.42 -4.21 9.38
C GLN A 43 -1.73 -5.02 9.29
N TRP A 44 -2.62 -4.88 10.28
CA TRP A 44 -3.89 -5.61 10.39
C TRP A 44 -5.11 -4.77 10.04
N GLU A 45 -5.08 -3.49 10.40
CA GLU A 45 -6.17 -2.52 10.19
C GLU A 45 -5.60 -1.20 9.66
N PRO A 46 -5.00 -1.21 8.45
CA PRO A 46 -4.38 -0.02 7.89
C PRO A 46 -5.40 1.02 7.44
N GLN A 47 -4.99 2.28 7.45
CA GLN A 47 -5.71 3.36 6.77
C GLN A 47 -5.23 3.43 5.32
N LEU A 48 -6.04 2.99 4.39
CA LEU A 48 -5.68 2.85 2.99
C LEU A 48 -6.38 3.86 2.08
N PHE A 49 -5.69 4.16 1.00
CA PHE A 49 -6.21 4.97 -0.11
C PHE A 49 -6.01 4.24 -1.44
N ASN A 50 -7.01 4.36 -2.29
CA ASN A 50 -6.92 4.02 -3.71
C ASN A 50 -6.93 5.35 -4.47
N ASP A 51 -5.78 5.74 -5.02
CA ASP A 51 -5.48 7.09 -5.51
C ASP A 51 -5.67 8.13 -4.39
N THR A 52 -6.78 8.86 -4.38
CA THR A 52 -7.11 9.83 -3.33
C THR A 52 -8.35 9.45 -2.51
N THR A 53 -8.93 8.29 -2.78
CA THR A 53 -10.16 7.82 -2.14
C THR A 53 -9.84 6.88 -0.99
N PRO A 54 -10.33 7.14 0.23
CA PRO A 54 -10.21 6.19 1.33
C PRO A 54 -10.88 4.86 0.99
N VAL A 55 -10.21 3.75 1.32
CA VAL A 55 -10.75 2.41 1.12
C VAL A 55 -10.53 1.56 2.37
N GLU A 56 -11.45 0.64 2.59
CA GLU A 56 -11.32 -0.37 3.64
C GLU A 56 -10.61 -1.61 3.12
N PRO A 57 -9.84 -2.31 3.98
CA PRO A 57 -9.30 -3.62 3.64
C PRO A 57 -10.40 -4.59 3.18
N ASN A 58 -10.07 -5.44 2.22
CA ASN A 58 -11.01 -6.39 1.62
C ASN A 58 -11.49 -7.50 2.55
N LYS A 59 -10.83 -7.69 3.69
CA LYS A 59 -11.20 -8.63 4.74
C LYS A 59 -10.70 -8.13 6.09
N LYS A 60 -11.23 -8.70 7.18
CA LYS A 60 -10.84 -8.35 8.54
C LYS A 60 -9.61 -9.15 9.02
N PRO A 61 -8.90 -8.69 10.06
CA PRO A 61 -7.77 -9.43 10.62
C PRO A 61 -8.12 -10.87 11.03
N LYS A 62 -9.31 -11.08 11.61
CA LYS A 62 -9.79 -12.42 11.98
C LYS A 62 -9.98 -13.35 10.78
N ASP A 63 -10.15 -12.80 9.59
CA ASP A 63 -10.31 -13.53 8.34
C ASP A 63 -8.98 -13.65 7.56
N GLY A 64 -7.87 -13.31 8.22
CA GLY A 64 -6.52 -13.47 7.69
C GLY A 64 -5.97 -12.27 6.92
N TYR A 65 -6.49 -11.05 7.11
CA TYR A 65 -5.92 -9.86 6.48
C TYR A 65 -4.49 -9.60 6.96
N GLN A 66 -3.62 -9.26 6.01
CA GLN A 66 -2.27 -8.75 6.29
C GLN A 66 -1.88 -7.74 5.19
N LEU A 67 -1.38 -6.58 5.61
CA LEU A 67 -1.13 -5.43 4.71
C LEU A 67 -0.17 -5.75 3.57
N ASN A 68 0.94 -6.44 3.83
CA ASN A 68 1.93 -6.70 2.78
C ASN A 68 1.38 -7.63 1.69
N GLU A 69 0.55 -8.62 2.05
CA GLU A 69 -0.13 -9.48 1.09
C GLU A 69 -1.10 -8.65 0.23
N ASP A 70 -1.91 -7.80 0.87
CA ASP A 70 -2.85 -6.92 0.18
C ASP A 70 -2.13 -5.98 -0.81
N LEU A 71 -1.01 -5.39 -0.40
CA LEU A 71 -0.22 -4.52 -1.28
C LEU A 71 0.34 -5.28 -2.49
N VAL A 72 0.86 -6.50 -2.27
CA VAL A 72 1.38 -7.34 -3.36
C VAL A 72 0.27 -7.75 -4.33
N ASP A 73 -0.88 -8.18 -3.82
CA ASP A 73 -2.02 -8.59 -4.63
C ASP A 73 -2.51 -7.43 -5.51
N ASN A 74 -2.60 -6.23 -4.96
CA ASN A 74 -2.99 -5.04 -5.71
C ASN A 74 -1.94 -4.65 -6.76
N ALA A 75 -0.65 -4.78 -6.45
CA ALA A 75 0.43 -4.51 -7.40
C ALA A 75 0.40 -5.49 -8.58
N ILE A 76 0.27 -6.79 -8.30
CA ILE A 76 0.16 -7.82 -9.33
C ILE A 76 -1.06 -7.57 -10.22
N LYS A 77 -2.21 -7.32 -9.61
CA LYS A 77 -3.46 -7.03 -10.34
C LYS A 77 -3.30 -5.85 -11.29
N TRP A 78 -2.67 -4.76 -10.83
CA TRP A 78 -2.44 -3.59 -11.67
C TRP A 78 -1.49 -3.89 -12.83
N ILE A 79 -0.39 -4.58 -12.58
CA ILE A 79 0.59 -4.98 -13.60
C ILE A 79 -0.07 -5.87 -14.66
N ASP A 80 -0.81 -6.89 -14.23
CA ASP A 80 -1.51 -7.81 -15.14
C ASP A 80 -2.53 -7.07 -16.00
N GLN A 81 -3.26 -6.13 -15.41
CA GLN A 81 -4.20 -5.28 -16.14
C GLN A 81 -3.50 -4.46 -17.22
N GLN A 82 -2.37 -3.80 -16.87
CA GLN A 82 -1.61 -3.00 -17.83
C GLN A 82 -1.08 -3.87 -18.98
N LYS A 83 -0.55 -5.04 -18.66
CA LYS A 83 -0.03 -5.97 -19.68
C LYS A 83 -1.12 -6.57 -20.55
N SER A 84 -2.32 -6.74 -20.04
CA SER A 84 -3.47 -7.20 -20.81
C SER A 84 -3.95 -6.15 -21.81
N ILE A 85 -3.90 -4.87 -21.43
CA ILE A 85 -4.36 -3.75 -22.27
C ILE A 85 -3.31 -3.42 -23.34
N ASP A 86 -2.05 -3.35 -22.95
CA ASP A 86 -0.93 -3.00 -23.83
C ASP A 86 0.32 -3.80 -23.43
N PRO A 87 0.51 -5.01 -24.01
CA PRO A 87 1.61 -5.92 -23.64
C PRO A 87 3.00 -5.34 -23.84
N ASP A 88 3.18 -4.44 -24.79
CA ASP A 88 4.48 -3.89 -25.15
C ASP A 88 4.81 -2.60 -24.41
N LYS A 89 3.84 -2.00 -23.73
CA LYS A 89 4.05 -0.78 -22.96
C LYS A 89 4.88 -1.05 -21.69
N PRO A 90 6.02 -0.37 -21.52
CA PRO A 90 6.78 -0.48 -20.28
C PRO A 90 6.02 0.11 -19.11
N TYR A 91 6.21 -0.46 -17.91
CA TYR A 91 5.66 0.05 -16.67
C TYR A 91 6.75 0.31 -15.65
N PHE A 92 6.46 1.24 -14.74
CA PHE A 92 7.29 1.51 -13.56
C PHE A 92 6.41 1.38 -12.31
N THR A 93 6.85 0.59 -11.35
CA THR A 93 6.16 0.39 -10.07
C THR A 93 7.10 0.73 -8.90
N TYR A 94 6.68 1.67 -8.08
CA TYR A 94 7.29 1.96 -6.79
C TYR A 94 6.57 1.14 -5.72
N PHE A 95 7.25 0.15 -5.15
CA PHE A 95 6.69 -0.72 -4.12
C PHE A 95 7.44 -0.51 -2.80
N ALA A 96 6.76 0.07 -1.82
CA ALA A 96 7.31 0.41 -0.50
C ALA A 96 6.44 -0.21 0.60
N PRO A 97 6.70 -1.46 1.01
CA PRO A 97 5.90 -2.11 2.06
C PRO A 97 6.04 -1.39 3.39
N GLY A 98 5.04 -1.55 4.27
CA GLY A 98 5.08 -1.03 5.63
C GLY A 98 6.08 -1.78 6.52
N ALA A 99 6.22 -3.08 6.34
CA ALA A 99 7.22 -3.86 7.05
C ALA A 99 8.65 -3.48 6.57
N VAL A 100 9.60 -3.46 7.44
CA VAL A 100 9.55 -3.91 8.85
C VAL A 100 9.51 -2.73 9.84
N HIS A 101 8.90 -1.63 9.47
CA HIS A 101 8.71 -0.49 10.36
C HIS A 101 7.73 -0.85 11.49
N ALA A 102 7.82 -0.16 12.61
CA ALA A 102 6.79 -0.27 13.66
C ALA A 102 5.41 0.16 13.11
N PRO A 103 4.31 -0.42 13.64
CA PRO A 103 4.25 -1.50 14.61
C PRO A 103 4.72 -2.84 14.02
N LEU A 104 5.43 -3.63 14.85
CA LEU A 104 6.06 -4.89 14.41
C LEU A 104 5.03 -6.03 14.33
N HIS A 105 4.07 -5.87 13.47
CA HIS A 105 2.97 -6.82 13.26
C HIS A 105 3.36 -7.89 12.25
N ALA A 106 3.67 -9.09 12.71
CA ALA A 106 3.92 -10.24 11.84
C ALA A 106 2.90 -11.35 12.12
N PRO A 107 2.47 -12.10 11.10
CA PRO A 107 1.64 -13.29 11.30
C PRO A 107 2.34 -14.29 12.24
N LYS A 108 1.55 -14.92 13.12
CA LYS A 108 2.05 -15.84 14.14
C LYS A 108 2.92 -16.97 13.54
N GLU A 109 2.56 -17.46 12.39
CA GLU A 109 3.30 -18.51 11.67
C GLU A 109 4.73 -18.11 11.32
N TRP A 110 4.98 -16.83 11.06
CA TRP A 110 6.33 -16.31 10.81
C TRP A 110 7.09 -16.12 12.12
N ILE A 111 6.44 -15.60 13.16
CA ILE A 111 7.02 -15.44 14.49
C ILE A 111 7.48 -16.81 15.05
N ASP A 112 6.63 -17.83 14.88
CA ASP A 112 6.89 -19.17 15.40
C ASP A 112 8.13 -19.83 14.80
N LYS A 113 8.53 -19.47 13.57
CA LYS A 113 9.75 -19.96 12.92
C LYS A 113 11.04 -19.51 13.63
N PHE A 114 10.97 -18.45 14.45
CA PHE A 114 12.12 -17.87 15.13
C PHE A 114 12.11 -18.08 16.64
N LYS A 115 11.14 -18.81 17.19
CA LYS A 115 11.11 -19.15 18.61
C LYS A 115 12.34 -19.96 18.98
N GLY A 116 13.03 -19.50 20.04
CA GLY A 116 14.21 -20.19 20.58
C GLY A 116 15.50 -19.96 19.79
N LYS A 117 15.51 -18.98 18.88
CA LYS A 117 16.73 -18.61 18.14
C LYS A 117 17.29 -17.27 18.62
#